data_07a2a1d446f8555582457656ab06ee3f
#
_entry.id   07a2a1d446f8555582457656ab06ee3f
#
_cell.length_a   1.000
_cell.length_b   1.000
_cell.length_c   1.000
_cell.angle_alpha   90.00
_cell.angle_beta   90.00
_cell.angle_gamma   90.00
#
_symmetry.space_group_name_H-M   'P 1'
#
loop_
_entity.id
_entity.type
_entity.pdbx_description
1 polymer ?
#
loop_
_entity_poly.entity_id
_entity_poly.type
_entity_poly.pdbx_seq_one_letter_code
_entity_poly.pdbx_strand_id
1 'polypeptide(L)'
;MRAPGRSLAAAVAALALCCTGACNRTTIPPGPKLYVSNEMGGDVAVIDLGTRRVVSRIPVGKRPRGIQVSPDGATVYVALSGSPMGGPGVDESALPPADKRFDGIGVIDVKQGKLLRTLPGGSDPEQFAVTNDGSRLFISNEDAGTVTVLDTAGGTVAATIKVGEEPEGVNLTPDGRFAYVTSEEDGNVSIVDVNALKVIGTIHLGPRPRSTAFLPDGTRAFTTAENDHAIYAIDAAARTLIARVPLSGAAWKPMGVAASPDGSRIFITTGRGGALVVFDPVARREVAAIAVGDRPWGLAVAPDGRTVYTANGTSNDVSIVDVDQGKVTARIQTGDRPWGVALVR
;
A
#
# COMPACT_ATOMS: atom_id res chain seq x y z
N MET A 1 -72.56 -63.02 -12.92
CA MET A 1 -71.11 -63.27 -13.18
C MET A 1 -70.37 -61.91 -13.12
N ARG A 2 -69.65 -61.67 -12.07
CA ARG A 2 -68.97 -60.40 -11.83
C ARG A 2 -67.49 -60.60 -12.16
N ALA A 3 -66.93 -59.73 -12.98
CA ALA A 3 -65.49 -59.64 -13.23
C ALA A 3 -64.79 -58.76 -12.17
N PRO A 4 -63.52 -59.08 -11.77
CA PRO A 4 -62.83 -58.33 -10.75
C PRO A 4 -62.06 -57.14 -11.33
N GLY A 5 -62.14 -56.01 -10.61
CA GLY A 5 -61.42 -54.77 -10.92
C GLY A 5 -59.94 -54.83 -10.66
N ARG A 6 -59.17 -54.24 -11.55
CA ARG A 6 -57.73 -54.02 -11.41
C ARG A 6 -57.50 -52.63 -10.79
N SER A 7 -56.86 -52.62 -9.59
CA SER A 7 -56.37 -51.41 -8.97
C SER A 7 -55.00 -51.05 -9.55
N LEU A 8 -54.88 -49.86 -10.13
CA LEU A 8 -53.60 -49.21 -10.51
C LEU A 8 -53.00 -48.58 -9.26
N ALA A 9 -51.86 -49.09 -8.82
CA ALA A 9 -51.01 -48.37 -7.85
C ALA A 9 -50.14 -47.40 -8.60
N ALA A 10 -50.32 -46.08 -8.32
CA ALA A 10 -49.47 -45.02 -8.82
C ALA A 10 -48.23 -44.91 -7.90
N ALA A 11 -47.07 -45.25 -8.45
CA ALA A 11 -45.79 -44.99 -7.79
C ALA A 11 -45.39 -43.52 -7.96
N VAL A 12 -45.40 -42.74 -6.87
CA VAL A 12 -44.86 -41.38 -6.81
C VAL A 12 -43.33 -41.52 -6.59
N ALA A 13 -42.55 -41.26 -7.64
CA ALA A 13 -41.12 -41.12 -7.53
C ALA A 13 -40.80 -39.72 -7.01
N ALA A 14 -40.38 -39.59 -5.76
CA ALA A 14 -39.83 -38.36 -5.19
C ALA A 14 -38.39 -38.16 -5.71
N LEU A 15 -38.22 -37.20 -6.63
CA LEU A 15 -36.92 -36.72 -7.07
C LEU A 15 -36.34 -35.82 -5.96
N ALA A 16 -35.43 -36.36 -5.16
CA ALA A 16 -34.64 -35.56 -4.23
C ALA A 16 -33.61 -34.78 -5.04
N LEU A 17 -33.86 -33.48 -5.26
CA LEU A 17 -32.87 -32.54 -5.79
C LEU A 17 -31.83 -32.28 -4.70
N CYS A 18 -30.71 -33.02 -4.72
CA CYS A 18 -29.53 -32.62 -3.96
C CYS A 18 -28.93 -31.37 -4.57
N CYS A 19 -29.30 -30.20 -4.03
CA CYS A 19 -28.53 -28.98 -4.25
C CYS A 19 -27.16 -29.13 -3.58
N THR A 20 -26.20 -29.71 -4.29
CA THR A 20 -24.80 -29.57 -3.93
C THR A 20 -24.40 -28.13 -4.22
N GLY A 21 -24.56 -27.28 -3.22
CA GLY A 21 -23.94 -25.97 -3.23
C GLY A 21 -22.43 -26.13 -3.32
N ALA A 22 -21.90 -26.14 -4.55
CA ALA A 22 -20.48 -25.99 -4.76
C ALA A 22 -20.11 -24.61 -4.20
N CYS A 23 -19.57 -24.57 -2.98
CA CYS A 23 -18.79 -23.43 -2.53
C CYS A 23 -17.68 -23.25 -3.57
N ASN A 24 -17.87 -22.33 -4.50
CA ASN A 24 -16.81 -21.87 -5.39
C ASN A 24 -15.73 -21.23 -4.51
N ARG A 25 -14.82 -22.05 -4.01
CA ARG A 25 -13.56 -21.55 -3.45
C ARG A 25 -12.78 -21.02 -4.65
N THR A 26 -12.83 -19.72 -4.84
CA THR A 26 -11.96 -19.04 -5.79
C THR A 26 -10.53 -19.22 -5.26
N THR A 27 -9.87 -20.28 -5.69
CA THR A 27 -8.45 -20.50 -5.35
C THR A 27 -7.64 -19.54 -6.19
N ILE A 28 -6.85 -18.69 -5.54
CA ILE A 28 -5.91 -17.82 -6.24
C ILE A 28 -4.89 -18.72 -6.96
N PRO A 29 -4.69 -18.57 -8.29
CA PRO A 29 -3.73 -19.37 -9.02
C PRO A 29 -2.31 -19.25 -8.44
N PRO A 30 -1.43 -20.25 -8.56
CA PRO A 30 -0.03 -20.12 -8.13
C PRO A 30 0.75 -19.10 -8.95
N GLY A 31 1.91 -18.66 -8.46
CA GLY A 31 2.79 -17.69 -9.11
C GLY A 31 2.64 -16.26 -8.58
N PRO A 32 3.45 -15.32 -9.07
CA PRO A 32 3.54 -13.97 -8.53
C PRO A 32 2.23 -13.19 -8.70
N LYS A 33 1.85 -12.47 -7.65
CA LYS A 33 0.61 -11.68 -7.56
C LYS A 33 0.91 -10.26 -7.13
N LEU A 34 0.10 -9.34 -7.63
CA LEU A 34 0.06 -7.98 -7.13
C LEU A 34 -1.24 -7.78 -6.35
N TYR A 35 -1.13 -7.36 -5.11
CA TYR A 35 -2.25 -6.98 -4.26
C TYR A 35 -2.38 -5.46 -4.32
N VAL A 36 -3.58 -4.97 -4.59
CA VAL A 36 -3.85 -3.54 -4.81
C VAL A 36 -4.99 -3.11 -3.90
N SER A 37 -4.74 -2.19 -3.00
CA SER A 37 -5.78 -1.59 -2.17
C SER A 37 -6.59 -0.58 -2.98
N ASN A 38 -7.92 -0.76 -3.04
CA ASN A 38 -8.84 0.15 -3.72
C ASN A 38 -9.57 1.00 -2.68
N GLU A 39 -9.07 2.22 -2.46
CA GLU A 39 -9.46 3.07 -1.33
C GLU A 39 -10.97 3.29 -1.24
N MET A 40 -11.62 3.62 -2.35
CA MET A 40 -13.06 3.84 -2.38
C MET A 40 -13.85 2.56 -2.65
N GLY A 41 -13.20 1.53 -3.19
CA GLY A 41 -13.81 0.22 -3.43
C GLY A 41 -14.00 -0.61 -2.16
N GLY A 42 -13.23 -0.34 -1.10
CA GLY A 42 -13.29 -1.11 0.15
C GLY A 42 -12.79 -2.54 0.02
N ASP A 43 -12.00 -2.82 -1.01
CA ASP A 43 -11.44 -4.13 -1.31
C ASP A 43 -9.95 -4.09 -1.64
N VAL A 44 -9.34 -5.27 -1.64
CA VAL A 44 -8.01 -5.50 -2.21
C VAL A 44 -8.17 -6.37 -3.45
N ALA A 45 -7.81 -5.82 -4.62
CA ALA A 45 -7.77 -6.58 -5.87
C ALA A 45 -6.48 -7.41 -5.94
N VAL A 46 -6.61 -8.67 -6.38
CA VAL A 46 -5.47 -9.56 -6.61
C VAL A 46 -5.28 -9.75 -8.11
N ILE A 47 -4.16 -9.28 -8.62
CA ILE A 47 -3.78 -9.40 -10.03
C ILE A 47 -2.80 -10.56 -10.18
N ASP A 48 -3.12 -11.48 -11.07
CA ASP A 48 -2.18 -12.50 -11.54
C ASP A 48 -1.24 -11.89 -12.58
N LEU A 49 0.06 -11.88 -12.28
CA LEU A 49 1.05 -11.24 -13.15
C LEU A 49 1.37 -12.04 -14.41
N GLY A 50 1.12 -13.36 -14.41
CA GLY A 50 1.27 -14.20 -15.60
C GLY A 50 0.20 -13.91 -16.65
N THR A 51 -1.06 -13.79 -16.22
CA THR A 51 -2.19 -13.51 -17.10
C THR A 51 -2.52 -12.02 -17.23
N ARG A 52 -1.96 -11.16 -16.35
CA ARG A 52 -2.23 -9.72 -16.25
C ARG A 52 -3.71 -9.41 -16.06
N ARG A 53 -4.37 -10.18 -15.20
CA ARG A 53 -5.82 -10.03 -14.91
C ARG A 53 -6.09 -10.03 -13.41
N VAL A 54 -7.13 -9.30 -13.00
CA VAL A 54 -7.68 -9.44 -11.66
C VAL A 54 -8.32 -10.83 -11.53
N VAL A 55 -7.83 -11.62 -10.59
CA VAL A 55 -8.29 -13.00 -10.34
C VAL A 55 -9.10 -13.12 -9.06
N SER A 56 -9.04 -12.13 -8.18
CA SER A 56 -9.84 -12.08 -6.95
C SER A 56 -10.03 -10.65 -6.49
N ARG A 57 -11.09 -10.42 -5.71
CA ARG A 57 -11.33 -9.21 -4.92
C ARG A 57 -11.62 -9.63 -3.50
N ILE A 58 -10.91 -9.07 -2.54
CA ILE A 58 -11.01 -9.41 -1.12
C ILE A 58 -11.63 -8.21 -0.42
N PRO A 59 -12.90 -8.26 0.00
CA PRO A 59 -13.49 -7.20 0.81
C PRO A 59 -12.71 -7.05 2.12
N VAL A 60 -12.28 -5.83 2.44
CA VAL A 60 -11.47 -5.57 3.64
C VAL A 60 -12.07 -4.52 4.57
N GLY A 61 -12.95 -3.67 4.08
CA GLY A 61 -13.56 -2.60 4.87
C GLY A 61 -13.42 -1.23 4.23
N LYS A 62 -13.45 -0.17 5.03
CA LYS A 62 -13.42 1.20 4.54
C LYS A 62 -11.99 1.65 4.25
N ARG A 63 -11.84 2.44 3.19
CA ARG A 63 -10.63 3.17 2.79
C ARG A 63 -9.34 2.36 3.00
N PRO A 64 -9.17 1.19 2.33
CA PRO A 64 -7.89 0.49 2.35
C PRO A 64 -6.83 1.33 1.64
N ARG A 65 -5.72 1.67 2.35
CA ARG A 65 -4.64 2.53 1.88
C ARG A 65 -3.30 1.79 1.84
N GLY A 66 -2.40 2.04 2.76
CA GLY A 66 -1.10 1.38 2.83
C GLY A 66 -1.23 -0.14 2.81
N ILE A 67 -0.42 -0.82 2.01
CA ILE A 67 -0.47 -2.28 1.86
C ILE A 67 0.95 -2.84 1.76
N GLN A 68 1.26 -3.87 2.53
CA GLN A 68 2.56 -4.52 2.53
C GLN A 68 2.45 -6.04 2.74
N VAL A 69 3.44 -6.75 2.25
CA VAL A 69 3.58 -8.22 2.41
C VAL A 69 4.45 -8.50 3.62
N SER A 70 4.11 -9.51 4.41
CA SER A 70 4.99 -10.04 5.45
C SER A 70 6.30 -10.60 4.85
N PRO A 71 7.42 -10.60 5.59
CA PRO A 71 8.72 -11.08 5.07
C PRO A 71 8.70 -12.52 4.56
N ASP A 72 7.84 -13.38 5.12
CA ASP A 72 7.65 -14.76 4.69
C ASP A 72 6.71 -14.93 3.48
N GLY A 73 6.09 -13.83 3.01
CA GLY A 73 5.16 -13.82 1.88
C GLY A 73 3.80 -14.45 2.17
N ALA A 74 3.52 -14.87 3.40
CA ALA A 74 2.29 -15.59 3.75
C ALA A 74 1.10 -14.66 4.05
N THR A 75 1.37 -13.43 4.42
CA THR A 75 0.36 -12.44 4.84
C THR A 75 0.50 -11.15 4.06
N VAL A 76 -0.63 -10.55 3.68
CA VAL A 76 -0.70 -9.16 3.24
C VAL A 76 -1.43 -8.36 4.31
N TYR A 77 -0.79 -7.31 4.76
CA TYR A 77 -1.38 -6.32 5.67
C TYR A 77 -1.93 -5.13 4.87
N VAL A 78 -3.01 -4.53 5.32
CA VAL A 78 -3.62 -3.34 4.71
C VAL A 78 -4.14 -2.39 5.77
N ALA A 79 -3.76 -1.11 5.69
CA ALA A 79 -4.28 -0.06 6.55
C ALA A 79 -5.72 0.28 6.14
N LEU A 80 -6.62 0.37 7.12
CA LEU A 80 -8.04 0.65 6.95
C LEU A 80 -8.41 1.89 7.75
N SER A 81 -9.18 2.80 7.18
CA SER A 81 -9.60 4.02 7.84
C SER A 81 -11.11 4.22 7.76
N GLY A 82 -11.70 4.61 8.88
CA GLY A 82 -13.09 5.04 8.94
C GLY A 82 -13.28 6.54 8.76
N SER A 83 -12.20 7.31 8.59
CA SER A 83 -12.26 8.74 8.33
C SER A 83 -12.80 9.02 6.92
N PRO A 84 -13.60 10.07 6.71
CA PRO A 84 -14.03 10.46 5.37
C PRO A 84 -12.83 10.93 4.54
N MET A 85 -12.96 10.86 3.21
CA MET A 85 -11.91 11.36 2.34
C MET A 85 -11.93 12.89 2.34
N GLY A 86 -10.88 13.49 2.87
CA GLY A 86 -10.56 14.90 2.74
C GLY A 86 -9.69 15.20 1.51
N GLY A 87 -9.03 16.32 1.51
CA GLY A 87 -8.01 16.71 0.56
C GLY A 87 -8.25 18.07 -0.11
N PRO A 88 -7.34 18.49 -0.97
CA PRO A 88 -7.39 19.84 -1.53
C PRO A 88 -8.71 20.19 -2.22
N GLY A 89 -9.37 21.26 -1.72
CA GLY A 89 -10.64 21.76 -2.24
C GLY A 89 -11.88 21.09 -1.64
N VAL A 90 -11.71 20.20 -0.68
CA VAL A 90 -12.81 19.62 0.14
C VAL A 90 -12.95 20.49 1.39
N ASP A 91 -14.18 20.90 1.69
CA ASP A 91 -14.49 21.50 2.99
C ASP A 91 -14.59 20.38 4.02
N GLU A 92 -13.55 20.19 4.79
CA GLU A 92 -13.46 19.10 5.77
C GLU A 92 -14.49 19.26 6.89
N SER A 93 -14.92 20.49 7.19
CA SER A 93 -15.97 20.74 8.20
C SER A 93 -17.35 20.23 7.75
N ALA A 94 -17.56 20.06 6.45
CA ALA A 94 -18.79 19.53 5.88
C ALA A 94 -18.76 17.98 5.73
N LEU A 95 -17.63 17.33 6.01
CA LEU A 95 -17.52 15.88 5.94
C LEU A 95 -18.27 15.21 7.10
N PRO A 96 -18.80 13.99 6.88
CA PRO A 96 -19.40 13.22 7.97
C PRO A 96 -18.33 12.89 9.02
N PRO A 97 -18.71 12.70 10.29
CA PRO A 97 -17.77 12.32 11.33
C PRO A 97 -17.11 10.97 11.00
N ALA A 98 -15.83 10.85 11.36
CA ALA A 98 -15.08 9.61 11.21
C ALA A 98 -15.71 8.46 12.00
N ASP A 99 -15.84 7.30 11.38
CA ASP A 99 -16.28 6.07 12.04
C ASP A 99 -15.07 5.22 12.44
N LYS A 100 -14.49 5.54 13.57
CA LYS A 100 -13.25 4.93 14.07
C LYS A 100 -13.34 3.41 14.31
N ARG A 101 -14.53 2.80 14.23
CA ARG A 101 -14.70 1.34 14.30
C ARG A 101 -14.10 0.61 13.10
N PHE A 102 -13.85 1.35 12.01
CA PHE A 102 -13.23 0.82 10.79
C PHE A 102 -11.71 1.05 10.74
N ASP A 103 -11.15 1.79 11.70
CA ASP A 103 -9.71 1.99 11.79
C ASP A 103 -9.01 0.69 12.21
N GLY A 104 -7.95 0.32 11.51
CA GLY A 104 -7.20 -0.88 11.84
C GLY A 104 -6.27 -1.38 10.73
N ILE A 105 -5.67 -2.53 10.98
CA ILE A 105 -4.84 -3.24 9.99
C ILE A 105 -5.53 -4.55 9.62
N GLY A 106 -6.01 -4.64 8.39
CA GLY A 106 -6.53 -5.87 7.82
C GLY A 106 -5.42 -6.89 7.59
N VAL A 107 -5.67 -8.14 7.97
CA VAL A 107 -4.74 -9.28 7.84
C VAL A 107 -5.30 -10.23 6.80
N ILE A 108 -4.68 -10.31 5.64
CA ILE A 108 -5.08 -11.16 4.52
C ILE A 108 -4.15 -12.38 4.46
N ASP A 109 -4.72 -13.57 4.48
CA ASP A 109 -4.00 -14.82 4.19
C ASP A 109 -3.82 -14.95 2.68
N VAL A 110 -2.56 -14.99 2.23
CA VAL A 110 -2.22 -15.07 0.81
C VAL A 110 -2.69 -16.39 0.19
N LYS A 111 -2.55 -17.50 0.90
CA LYS A 111 -2.93 -18.85 0.42
C LYS A 111 -4.44 -19.00 0.31
N GLN A 112 -5.19 -18.46 1.27
CA GLN A 112 -6.65 -18.56 1.28
C GLN A 112 -7.32 -17.46 0.45
N GLY A 113 -6.60 -16.36 0.17
CA GLY A 113 -7.15 -15.18 -0.50
C GLY A 113 -8.29 -14.53 0.28
N LYS A 114 -8.14 -14.42 1.61
CA LYS A 114 -9.20 -13.94 2.50
C LYS A 114 -8.66 -13.00 3.56
N LEU A 115 -9.46 -12.00 3.93
CA LEU A 115 -9.30 -11.28 5.17
C LEU A 115 -9.58 -12.24 6.36
N LEU A 116 -8.61 -12.42 7.23
CA LEU A 116 -8.74 -13.25 8.43
C LEU A 116 -9.28 -12.48 9.62
N ARG A 117 -8.76 -11.27 9.83
CA ARG A 117 -9.07 -10.41 10.97
C ARG A 117 -8.61 -8.98 10.70
N THR A 118 -9.07 -8.04 11.53
CA THR A 118 -8.53 -6.68 11.62
C THR A 118 -7.87 -6.53 12.99
N LEU A 119 -6.66 -5.98 13.00
CA LEU A 119 -5.88 -5.67 14.20
C LEU A 119 -6.03 -4.19 14.54
N PRO A 120 -5.83 -3.77 15.82
CA PRO A 120 -5.86 -2.36 16.18
C PRO A 120 -4.74 -1.60 15.45
N GLY A 121 -5.07 -0.53 14.73
CA GLY A 121 -4.12 0.25 13.92
C GLY A 121 -3.85 1.65 14.43
N GLY A 122 -4.57 2.10 15.47
CA GLY A 122 -4.56 3.50 15.92
C GLY A 122 -5.70 4.30 15.29
N SER A 123 -5.56 5.60 15.16
CA SER A 123 -6.59 6.51 14.62
C SER A 123 -6.20 6.99 13.24
N ASP A 124 -7.03 6.70 12.25
CA ASP A 124 -6.81 6.98 10.83
C ASP A 124 -5.46 6.44 10.32
N PRO A 125 -5.24 5.11 10.32
CA PRO A 125 -3.99 4.54 9.86
C PRO A 125 -3.80 4.78 8.37
N GLU A 126 -2.64 5.37 8.01
CA GLU A 126 -2.32 5.75 6.62
C GLU A 126 -1.40 4.72 5.98
N GLN A 127 -0.18 4.65 6.45
CA GLN A 127 0.83 3.70 6.03
C GLN A 127 1.44 2.97 7.23
N PHE A 128 2.22 1.96 6.95
CA PHE A 128 2.95 1.22 7.98
C PHE A 128 4.18 0.53 7.39
N ALA A 129 5.09 0.14 8.26
CA ALA A 129 6.22 -0.72 7.92
C ALA A 129 6.18 -2.00 8.74
N VAL A 130 6.49 -3.13 8.10
CA VAL A 130 6.65 -4.45 8.73
C VAL A 130 8.12 -4.63 9.08
N THR A 131 8.46 -5.02 10.31
CA THR A 131 9.83 -5.35 10.69
C THR A 131 10.39 -6.52 9.88
N ASN A 132 11.72 -6.57 9.71
CA ASN A 132 12.38 -7.60 8.89
C ASN A 132 12.11 -9.03 9.36
N ASP A 133 11.81 -9.22 10.64
CA ASP A 133 11.42 -10.50 11.24
C ASP A 133 9.90 -10.75 11.23
N GLY A 134 9.12 -9.78 10.75
CA GLY A 134 7.66 -9.85 10.68
C GLY A 134 6.96 -9.68 12.03
N SER A 135 7.69 -9.45 13.14
CA SER A 135 7.13 -9.46 14.49
C SER A 135 6.32 -8.22 14.84
N ARG A 136 6.57 -7.08 14.19
CA ARG A 136 5.91 -5.80 14.50
C ARG A 136 5.53 -5.02 13.26
N LEU A 137 4.49 -4.20 13.42
CA LEU A 137 4.12 -3.13 12.49
C LEU A 137 4.33 -1.78 13.16
N PHE A 138 4.90 -0.83 12.45
CA PHE A 138 4.97 0.58 12.81
C PHE A 138 3.98 1.32 11.93
N ILE A 139 2.91 1.86 12.50
CA ILE A 139 1.73 2.36 11.78
C ILE A 139 1.59 3.85 12.02
N SER A 140 1.61 4.67 10.96
CA SER A 140 1.30 6.10 11.06
C SER A 140 -0.19 6.31 11.30
N ASN A 141 -0.51 7.20 12.24
CA ASN A 141 -1.86 7.57 12.62
C ASN A 141 -2.05 9.06 12.39
N GLU A 142 -2.66 9.40 11.25
CA GLU A 142 -2.78 10.75 10.72
C GLU A 142 -3.40 11.71 11.73
N ASP A 143 -4.61 11.41 12.22
CA ASP A 143 -5.35 12.26 13.16
C ASP A 143 -4.68 12.45 14.53
N ALA A 144 -3.81 11.51 14.95
CA ALA A 144 -3.28 11.48 16.31
C ALA A 144 -1.85 12.01 16.43
N GLY A 145 -1.15 12.26 15.33
CA GLY A 145 0.27 12.64 15.33
C GLY A 145 1.17 11.57 15.96
N THR A 146 0.84 10.29 15.76
CA THR A 146 1.53 9.17 16.43
C THR A 146 1.88 8.04 15.47
N VAL A 147 2.82 7.21 15.92
CA VAL A 147 3.05 5.87 15.37
C VAL A 147 2.61 4.83 16.38
N THR A 148 1.69 3.95 16.00
CA THR A 148 1.34 2.77 16.77
C THR A 148 2.30 1.64 16.44
N VAL A 149 2.90 1.02 17.46
CA VAL A 149 3.70 -0.20 17.31
C VAL A 149 2.85 -1.39 17.71
N LEU A 150 2.58 -2.26 16.76
CA LEU A 150 1.70 -3.41 16.92
C LEU A 150 2.50 -4.72 16.88
N ASP A 151 2.31 -5.59 17.85
CA ASP A 151 2.77 -6.99 17.81
C ASP A 151 1.87 -7.80 16.86
N THR A 152 2.47 -8.43 15.85
CA THR A 152 1.69 -9.13 14.81
C THR A 152 1.12 -10.47 15.27
N ALA A 153 1.79 -11.18 16.17
CA ALA A 153 1.38 -12.47 16.68
C ALA A 153 0.23 -12.34 17.67
N GLY A 154 0.40 -11.50 18.70
CA GLY A 154 -0.60 -11.24 19.71
C GLY A 154 -1.73 -10.30 19.26
N GLY A 155 -1.49 -9.50 18.22
CA GLY A 155 -2.43 -8.47 17.77
C GLY A 155 -2.64 -7.37 18.81
N THR A 156 -1.62 -7.08 19.61
CA THR A 156 -1.67 -6.10 20.69
C THR A 156 -0.78 -4.91 20.43
N VAL A 157 -1.20 -3.72 20.89
CA VAL A 157 -0.39 -2.51 20.82
C VAL A 157 0.74 -2.59 21.84
N ALA A 158 1.98 -2.59 21.35
CA ALA A 158 3.18 -2.62 22.18
C ALA A 158 3.59 -1.22 22.66
N ALA A 159 3.39 -0.20 21.82
CA ALA A 159 3.68 1.20 22.13
C ALA A 159 2.89 2.15 21.23
N THR A 160 2.74 3.39 21.69
CA THR A 160 2.32 4.54 20.88
C THR A 160 3.38 5.63 21.03
N ILE A 161 3.94 6.07 19.92
CA ILE A 161 5.07 7.00 19.88
C ILE A 161 4.59 8.31 19.26
N LYS A 162 4.71 9.43 19.97
CA LYS A 162 4.43 10.73 19.38
C LYS A 162 5.52 11.08 18.38
N VAL A 163 5.08 11.50 17.17
CA VAL A 163 5.90 11.99 16.07
C VAL A 163 5.46 13.42 15.70
N GLY A 164 5.58 13.83 14.45
CA GLY A 164 5.02 15.12 14.02
C GLY A 164 3.52 15.03 13.69
N GLU A 165 2.96 16.16 13.29
CA GLU A 165 1.54 16.30 12.91
C GLU A 165 1.28 15.71 11.53
N GLU A 166 0.11 15.06 11.35
CA GLU A 166 -0.27 14.33 10.13
C GLU A 166 0.84 13.37 9.62
N PRO A 167 1.21 12.35 10.42
CA PRO A 167 2.20 11.38 9.98
C PRO A 167 1.65 10.51 8.85
N GLU A 168 2.40 10.41 7.76
CA GLU A 168 2.00 9.73 6.52
C GLU A 168 2.82 8.46 6.29
N GLY A 169 4.01 8.59 5.72
CA GLY A 169 4.87 7.47 5.36
C GLY A 169 5.66 6.91 6.52
N VAL A 170 5.73 5.59 6.62
CA VAL A 170 6.61 4.88 7.55
C VAL A 170 7.49 3.90 6.79
N ASN A 171 8.80 4.05 6.87
CA ASN A 171 9.76 3.20 6.17
C ASN A 171 10.91 2.81 7.08
N LEU A 172 11.26 1.52 7.12
CA LEU A 172 12.38 1.02 7.91
C LEU A 172 13.70 1.15 7.14
N THR A 173 14.78 1.42 7.87
CA THR A 173 16.13 1.24 7.34
C THR A 173 16.35 -0.22 6.94
N PRO A 174 17.20 -0.52 5.93
CA PRO A 174 17.44 -1.91 5.49
C PRO A 174 17.90 -2.85 6.61
N ASP A 175 18.65 -2.33 7.61
CA ASP A 175 19.07 -3.08 8.80
C ASP A 175 17.97 -3.23 9.86
N GLY A 176 16.79 -2.63 9.65
CA GLY A 176 15.64 -2.69 10.54
C GLY A 176 15.79 -1.93 11.87
N ARG A 177 16.86 -1.12 12.04
CA ARG A 177 17.12 -0.44 13.32
C ARG A 177 16.30 0.81 13.54
N PHE A 178 15.95 1.51 12.47
CA PHE A 178 15.25 2.78 12.54
C PHE A 178 14.03 2.79 11.60
N ALA A 179 12.98 3.48 12.03
CA ALA A 179 11.86 3.84 11.19
C ALA A 179 11.90 5.34 10.91
N TYR A 180 11.78 5.72 9.64
CA TYR A 180 11.63 7.10 9.20
C TYR A 180 10.14 7.36 8.97
N VAL A 181 9.61 8.35 9.67
CA VAL A 181 8.19 8.71 9.65
C VAL A 181 8.08 10.14 9.14
N THR A 182 7.44 10.31 7.99
CA THR A 182 7.16 11.64 7.43
C THR A 182 5.96 12.26 8.12
N SER A 183 5.99 13.56 8.37
CA SER A 183 4.89 14.34 8.94
C SER A 183 4.57 15.53 8.04
N GLU A 184 3.35 15.54 7.47
CA GLU A 184 2.98 16.46 6.41
C GLU A 184 2.95 17.90 6.85
N GLU A 185 2.25 18.20 7.95
CA GLU A 185 2.09 19.58 8.46
C GLU A 185 3.40 20.15 9.00
N ASP A 186 4.19 19.34 9.69
CA ASP A 186 5.47 19.79 10.25
C ASP A 186 6.59 19.87 9.21
N GLY A 187 6.40 19.31 8.01
CA GLY A 187 7.42 19.30 6.96
C GLY A 187 8.71 18.57 7.36
N ASN A 188 8.61 17.50 8.13
CA ASN A 188 9.77 16.81 8.68
C ASN A 188 9.70 15.27 8.56
N VAL A 189 10.82 14.63 8.91
CA VAL A 189 10.93 13.19 9.10
C VAL A 189 11.40 12.92 10.52
N SER A 190 10.57 12.27 11.32
CA SER A 190 10.93 11.73 12.62
C SER A 190 11.68 10.41 12.49
N ILE A 191 12.79 10.24 13.19
CA ILE A 191 13.58 9.00 13.22
C ILE A 191 13.28 8.27 14.51
N VAL A 192 12.65 7.12 14.42
CA VAL A 192 12.27 6.28 15.54
C VAL A 192 13.26 5.12 15.67
N ASP A 193 13.80 4.91 16.84
CA ASP A 193 14.55 3.69 17.16
C ASP A 193 13.58 2.53 17.38
N VAL A 194 13.69 1.49 16.57
CA VAL A 194 12.78 0.34 16.52
C VAL A 194 12.82 -0.48 17.81
N ASN A 195 13.96 -0.54 18.50
CA ASN A 195 14.10 -1.29 19.73
C ASN A 195 13.75 -0.44 20.96
N ALA A 196 14.22 0.81 20.99
CA ALA A 196 13.97 1.72 22.10
C ALA A 196 12.56 2.32 22.09
N LEU A 197 11.83 2.18 20.98
CA LEU A 197 10.45 2.67 20.76
C LEU A 197 10.30 4.16 21.08
N LYS A 198 11.23 4.98 20.58
CA LYS A 198 11.25 6.42 20.81
C LYS A 198 11.85 7.17 19.63
N VAL A 199 11.44 8.41 19.44
CA VAL A 199 12.07 9.35 18.50
C VAL A 199 13.47 9.70 19.02
N ILE A 200 14.47 9.60 18.14
CA ILE A 200 15.87 9.89 18.44
C ILE A 200 16.43 11.06 17.64
N GLY A 201 15.66 11.60 16.72
CA GLY A 201 16.04 12.73 15.89
C GLY A 201 14.93 13.11 14.91
N THR A 202 15.06 14.29 14.35
CA THR A 202 14.16 14.84 13.34
C THR A 202 14.95 15.52 12.25
N ILE A 203 14.56 15.33 10.98
CA ILE A 203 15.17 15.98 9.82
C ILE A 203 14.10 16.90 9.23
N HIS A 204 14.35 18.20 9.18
CA HIS A 204 13.47 19.16 8.54
C HIS A 204 13.66 19.12 7.02
N LEU A 205 12.54 19.02 6.31
CA LEU A 205 12.44 18.99 4.84
C LEU A 205 11.59 20.15 4.34
N GLY A 206 10.89 19.98 3.24
CA GLY A 206 9.90 20.91 2.73
C GLY A 206 8.46 20.47 3.04
N PRO A 207 7.47 21.24 2.59
CA PRO A 207 6.07 21.00 2.92
C PRO A 207 5.54 19.71 2.31
N ARG A 208 4.76 18.99 3.10
CA ARG A 208 4.10 17.72 2.81
C ARG A 208 5.06 16.60 2.35
N PRO A 209 6.02 16.19 3.19
CA PRO A 209 6.79 14.97 2.92
C PRO A 209 5.89 13.75 3.00
N ARG A 210 5.99 12.86 1.97
CA ARG A 210 5.03 11.75 1.79
C ARG A 210 5.62 10.39 2.12
N SER A 211 6.72 10.02 1.51
CA SER A 211 7.30 8.68 1.65
C SER A 211 8.81 8.72 1.54
N THR A 212 9.47 7.72 2.13
CA THR A 212 10.93 7.58 2.13
C THR A 212 11.33 6.23 1.54
N ALA A 213 12.33 6.19 0.68
CA ALA A 213 12.98 4.97 0.23
C ALA A 213 14.46 4.99 0.59
N PHE A 214 14.97 3.87 1.07
CA PHE A 214 16.41 3.68 1.34
C PHE A 214 17.07 2.97 0.16
N LEU A 215 18.33 3.34 -0.13
CA LEU A 215 19.18 2.47 -0.93
C LEU A 215 19.41 1.15 -0.21
N PRO A 216 19.57 0.03 -0.92
CA PRO A 216 19.72 -1.29 -0.29
C PRO A 216 20.94 -1.40 0.65
N ASP A 217 21.97 -0.60 0.40
CA ASP A 217 23.18 -0.51 1.26
C ASP A 217 22.95 0.28 2.55
N GLY A 218 21.78 0.91 2.70
CA GLY A 218 21.42 1.71 3.88
C GLY A 218 22.18 3.04 4.01
N THR A 219 22.98 3.44 3.04
CA THR A 219 23.80 4.66 3.13
C THR A 219 23.01 5.94 2.93
N ARG A 220 21.97 5.88 2.07
CA ARG A 220 21.14 7.04 1.69
C ARG A 220 19.66 6.72 1.75
N ALA A 221 18.90 7.74 2.07
CA ALA A 221 17.44 7.74 1.93
C ALA A 221 17.00 8.88 1.00
N PHE A 222 15.83 8.68 0.38
CA PHE A 222 15.21 9.65 -0.51
C PHE A 222 13.76 9.84 -0.09
N THR A 223 13.39 11.07 0.28
CA THR A 223 12.03 11.41 0.73
C THR A 223 11.37 12.34 -0.28
N THR A 224 10.16 12.01 -0.70
CA THR A 224 9.34 12.89 -1.55
C THR A 224 8.65 13.97 -0.72
N ALA A 225 8.50 15.18 -1.27
CA ALA A 225 7.73 16.27 -0.67
C ALA A 225 6.76 16.85 -1.70
N GLU A 226 5.47 16.57 -1.48
CA GLU A 226 4.39 16.82 -2.45
C GLU A 226 4.29 18.29 -2.82
N ASN A 227 4.18 19.18 -1.84
CA ASN A 227 3.96 20.59 -2.07
C ASN A 227 5.24 21.37 -2.34
N ASP A 228 6.39 20.74 -2.16
CA ASP A 228 7.69 21.31 -2.53
C ASP A 228 8.14 20.91 -3.95
N HIS A 229 7.39 19.99 -4.60
CA HIS A 229 7.72 19.49 -5.93
C HIS A 229 9.16 18.94 -6.02
N ALA A 230 9.63 18.30 -4.96
CA ALA A 230 11.03 17.91 -4.80
C ALA A 230 11.19 16.50 -4.21
N ILE A 231 12.38 15.97 -4.37
CA ILE A 231 12.89 14.83 -3.61
C ILE A 231 14.09 15.28 -2.76
N TYR A 232 14.17 14.79 -1.55
CA TYR A 232 15.21 15.09 -0.58
C TYR A 232 16.13 13.90 -0.42
N ALA A 233 17.43 14.10 -0.67
CA ALA A 233 18.45 13.11 -0.42
C ALA A 233 19.00 13.26 1.01
N ILE A 234 19.03 12.19 1.76
CA ILE A 234 19.41 12.14 3.17
C ILE A 234 20.57 11.17 3.33
N ASP A 235 21.57 11.56 4.11
CA ASP A 235 22.57 10.64 4.67
C ASP A 235 21.91 9.86 5.80
N ALA A 236 21.66 8.57 5.58
CA ALA A 236 20.92 7.75 6.55
C ALA A 236 21.75 7.41 7.79
N ALA A 237 23.07 7.35 7.68
CA ALA A 237 23.96 7.07 8.81
C ALA A 237 24.15 8.32 9.68
N ALA A 238 24.45 9.47 9.07
CA ALA A 238 24.59 10.75 9.76
C ALA A 238 23.23 11.34 10.16
N ARG A 239 22.13 10.91 9.55
CA ARG A 239 20.76 11.44 9.75
C ARG A 239 20.66 12.93 9.42
N THR A 240 21.27 13.32 8.32
CA THR A 240 21.33 14.72 7.89
C THR A 240 20.89 14.85 6.44
N LEU A 241 20.31 16.01 6.12
CA LEU A 241 19.96 16.38 4.76
C LEU A 241 21.24 16.58 3.92
N ILE A 242 21.32 15.87 2.77
CA ILE A 242 22.38 16.06 1.77
C ILE A 242 21.95 17.14 0.76
N ALA A 243 20.77 17.03 0.21
CA ALA A 243 20.31 17.90 -0.85
C ALA A 243 18.78 17.89 -0.99
N ARG A 244 18.23 19.02 -1.41
CA ARG A 244 16.92 19.15 -2.01
C ARG A 244 17.08 19.16 -3.53
N VAL A 245 16.36 18.28 -4.22
CA VAL A 245 16.39 18.21 -5.69
C VAL A 245 14.99 18.47 -6.23
N PRO A 246 14.74 19.63 -6.87
CA PRO A 246 13.45 19.91 -7.49
C PRO A 246 13.22 18.97 -8.67
N LEU A 247 11.98 18.55 -8.86
CA LEU A 247 11.55 17.78 -10.02
C LEU A 247 11.09 18.74 -11.14
N SER A 248 11.36 18.36 -12.40
CA SER A 248 11.21 19.26 -13.56
C SER A 248 9.76 19.49 -13.99
N GLY A 249 8.84 18.60 -13.68
CA GLY A 249 7.45 18.72 -14.09
C GLY A 249 6.65 19.68 -13.22
N ALA A 250 6.17 20.79 -13.77
CA ALA A 250 5.44 21.84 -13.04
C ALA A 250 4.16 21.34 -12.32
N ALA A 251 3.51 20.31 -12.85
CA ALA A 251 2.32 19.69 -12.25
C ALA A 251 2.66 18.49 -11.34
N TRP A 252 3.92 18.14 -11.19
CA TRP A 252 4.30 16.94 -10.43
C TRP A 252 4.18 17.18 -8.94
N LYS A 253 3.47 16.28 -8.32
CA LYS A 253 3.24 16.19 -6.89
C LYS A 253 3.83 14.86 -6.42
N PRO A 254 5.13 14.80 -6.08
CA PRO A 254 5.78 13.53 -5.76
C PRO A 254 5.17 12.89 -4.53
N MET A 255 4.79 11.60 -4.68
CA MET A 255 4.05 10.82 -3.70
C MET A 255 4.88 9.60 -3.24
N GLY A 256 4.61 8.43 -3.78
CA GLY A 256 5.35 7.22 -3.49
C GLY A 256 6.76 7.24 -4.05
N VAL A 257 7.68 6.57 -3.34
CA VAL A 257 9.07 6.43 -3.74
C VAL A 257 9.56 5.02 -3.42
N ALA A 258 10.36 4.43 -4.31
CA ALA A 258 11.02 3.14 -4.09
C ALA A 258 12.38 3.09 -4.78
N ALA A 259 13.33 2.33 -4.20
CA ALA A 259 14.61 2.06 -4.81
C ALA A 259 14.56 0.77 -5.65
N SER A 260 15.37 0.71 -6.71
CA SER A 260 15.66 -0.57 -7.38
C SER A 260 16.45 -1.50 -6.45
N PRO A 261 16.32 -2.84 -6.61
CA PRO A 261 17.01 -3.80 -5.75
C PRO A 261 18.55 -3.68 -5.77
N ASP A 262 19.11 -3.16 -6.86
CA ASP A 262 20.55 -2.90 -7.01
C ASP A 262 20.97 -1.49 -6.52
N GLY A 263 20.01 -0.65 -6.11
CA GLY A 263 20.25 0.72 -5.68
C GLY A 263 20.64 1.70 -6.78
N SER A 264 20.61 1.28 -8.05
CA SER A 264 21.01 2.14 -9.17
C SER A 264 19.98 3.19 -9.57
N ARG A 265 18.72 3.01 -9.15
CA ARG A 265 17.59 3.87 -9.52
C ARG A 265 16.66 4.11 -8.34
N ILE A 266 16.05 5.29 -8.32
CA ILE A 266 14.90 5.63 -7.49
C ILE A 266 13.72 5.86 -8.42
N PHE A 267 12.57 5.31 -8.07
CA PHE A 267 11.31 5.47 -8.78
C PHE A 267 10.36 6.35 -7.96
N ILE A 268 9.73 7.34 -8.59
CA ILE A 268 8.88 8.32 -7.91
C ILE A 268 7.57 8.43 -8.68
N THR A 269 6.45 8.25 -8.00
CA THR A 269 5.14 8.57 -8.57
C THR A 269 4.85 10.06 -8.38
N THR A 270 4.23 10.70 -9.36
CA THR A 270 4.08 12.16 -9.40
C THR A 270 2.66 12.64 -9.10
N GLY A 271 1.80 11.81 -8.51
CA GLY A 271 0.44 12.20 -8.15
C GLY A 271 -0.29 12.86 -9.32
N ARG A 272 -0.62 14.15 -9.20
CA ARG A 272 -1.34 14.90 -10.24
C ARG A 272 -0.58 15.01 -11.57
N GLY A 273 0.71 14.72 -11.57
CA GLY A 273 1.55 14.74 -12.77
C GLY A 273 1.39 13.54 -13.70
N GLY A 274 0.74 12.47 -13.26
CA GLY A 274 0.43 11.29 -14.10
C GLY A 274 1.65 10.55 -14.63
N ALA A 275 2.80 10.63 -13.94
CA ALA A 275 4.06 10.04 -14.40
C ALA A 275 4.76 9.22 -13.32
N LEU A 276 5.56 8.27 -13.77
CA LEU A 276 6.62 7.60 -13.01
C LEU A 276 7.96 8.23 -13.41
N VAL A 277 8.63 8.87 -12.47
CA VAL A 277 9.98 9.41 -12.66
C VAL A 277 11.01 8.35 -12.30
N VAL A 278 12.02 8.20 -13.16
CA VAL A 278 13.23 7.43 -12.91
C VAL A 278 14.32 8.43 -12.53
N PHE A 279 14.92 8.24 -11.36
CA PHE A 279 15.88 9.17 -10.78
C PHE A 279 17.19 8.44 -10.48
N ASP A 280 18.31 9.08 -10.81
CA ASP A 280 19.67 8.61 -10.52
C ASP A 280 20.06 9.08 -9.11
N PRO A 281 20.24 8.16 -8.12
CA PRO A 281 20.55 8.52 -6.75
C PRO A 281 21.98 9.07 -6.55
N VAL A 282 22.91 8.75 -7.47
CA VAL A 282 24.31 9.19 -7.39
C VAL A 282 24.46 10.58 -8.00
N ALA A 283 23.98 10.75 -9.24
CA ALA A 283 24.02 12.03 -9.93
C ALA A 283 22.94 13.02 -9.39
N ARG A 284 21.96 12.51 -8.62
CA ARG A 284 20.86 13.26 -8.04
C ARG A 284 20.09 14.05 -9.09
N ARG A 285 19.65 13.38 -10.13
CA ARG A 285 18.89 13.96 -11.24
C ARG A 285 17.88 13.00 -11.81
N GLU A 286 16.87 13.54 -12.44
CA GLU A 286 15.95 12.77 -13.26
C GLU A 286 16.67 12.16 -14.47
N VAL A 287 16.35 10.91 -14.78
CA VAL A 287 16.84 10.19 -15.96
C VAL A 287 15.75 10.07 -17.00
N ALA A 288 14.52 9.79 -16.56
CA ALA A 288 13.36 9.64 -17.43
C ALA A 288 12.08 9.96 -16.67
N ALA A 289 11.04 10.30 -17.41
CA ALA A 289 9.66 10.38 -16.91
C ALA A 289 8.77 9.59 -17.88
N ILE A 290 8.00 8.65 -17.33
CA ILE A 290 7.17 7.72 -18.11
C ILE A 290 5.70 8.00 -17.74
N ALA A 291 4.89 8.41 -18.73
CA ALA A 291 3.47 8.63 -18.51
C ALA A 291 2.77 7.31 -18.10
N VAL A 292 2.09 7.34 -16.95
CA VAL A 292 1.29 6.24 -16.41
C VAL A 292 -0.19 6.63 -16.36
N GLY A 293 -1.00 6.05 -15.49
CA GLY A 293 -2.39 6.50 -15.31
C GLY A 293 -2.47 7.79 -14.50
N ASP A 294 -3.69 8.27 -14.28
CA ASP A 294 -3.94 9.51 -13.58
C ASP A 294 -3.81 9.33 -12.06
N ARG A 295 -3.14 10.28 -11.42
CA ARG A 295 -2.89 10.32 -9.98
C ARG A 295 -2.23 9.04 -9.44
N PRO A 296 -1.03 8.67 -9.94
CA PRO A 296 -0.28 7.54 -9.38
C PRO A 296 0.16 7.86 -7.95
N TRP A 297 -0.17 6.95 -7.00
CA TRP A 297 0.17 7.04 -5.60
C TRP A 297 1.26 6.04 -5.24
N GLY A 298 0.85 4.84 -4.83
CA GLY A 298 1.75 3.77 -4.47
C GLY A 298 2.42 3.13 -5.68
N LEU A 299 3.60 2.56 -5.44
CA LEU A 299 4.33 1.79 -6.42
C LEU A 299 4.99 0.56 -5.79
N ALA A 300 5.26 -0.44 -6.61
CA ALA A 300 6.09 -1.59 -6.25
C ALA A 300 7.09 -1.86 -7.36
N VAL A 301 8.32 -2.24 -6.97
CA VAL A 301 9.39 -2.59 -7.90
C VAL A 301 9.54 -4.11 -7.93
N ALA A 302 9.56 -4.68 -9.12
CA ALA A 302 9.83 -6.11 -9.28
C ALA A 302 11.30 -6.44 -8.95
N PRO A 303 11.62 -7.71 -8.61
CA PRO A 303 12.99 -8.11 -8.29
C PRO A 303 14.01 -7.90 -9.40
N ASP A 304 13.54 -7.80 -10.64
CA ASP A 304 14.38 -7.52 -11.81
C ASP A 304 14.90 -6.08 -11.86
N GLY A 305 14.36 -5.18 -10.98
CA GLY A 305 14.69 -3.75 -10.98
C GLY A 305 14.24 -2.98 -12.22
N ARG A 306 13.52 -3.62 -13.14
CA ARG A 306 13.13 -3.09 -14.47
C ARG A 306 11.64 -2.92 -14.61
N THR A 307 10.87 -3.75 -13.91
CA THR A 307 9.41 -3.69 -13.93
C THR A 307 8.92 -2.93 -12.70
N VAL A 308 8.14 -1.88 -12.92
CA VAL A 308 7.52 -1.07 -11.86
C VAL A 308 6.01 -1.09 -12.05
N TYR A 309 5.29 -1.27 -10.94
CA TYR A 309 3.84 -1.23 -10.88
C TYR A 309 3.39 0.06 -10.19
N THR A 310 2.45 0.80 -10.77
CA THR A 310 1.90 2.03 -10.18
C THR A 310 0.40 1.92 -9.99
N ALA A 311 -0.10 2.25 -8.79
CA ALA A 311 -1.53 2.39 -8.52
C ALA A 311 -1.98 3.79 -8.95
N ASN A 312 -2.87 3.87 -9.94
CA ASN A 312 -3.30 5.12 -10.55
C ASN A 312 -4.72 5.45 -10.07
N GLY A 313 -4.80 6.30 -9.03
CA GLY A 313 -6.01 6.49 -8.23
C GLY A 313 -7.22 6.96 -9.02
N THR A 314 -7.09 7.93 -9.93
CA THR A 314 -8.25 8.47 -10.65
C THR A 314 -8.52 7.81 -11.99
N SER A 315 -7.58 7.08 -12.57
CA SER A 315 -7.83 6.22 -13.72
C SER A 315 -8.28 4.79 -13.36
N ASN A 316 -8.33 4.46 -12.06
CA ASN A 316 -8.84 3.19 -11.53
C ASN A 316 -8.08 1.95 -12.03
N ASP A 317 -6.79 2.11 -12.34
CA ASP A 317 -5.96 1.06 -12.92
C ASP A 317 -4.59 0.94 -12.22
N VAL A 318 -3.90 -0.14 -12.57
CA VAL A 318 -2.47 -0.31 -12.32
C VAL A 318 -1.74 -0.31 -13.66
N SER A 319 -0.69 0.50 -13.77
CA SER A 319 0.23 0.42 -14.91
C SER A 319 1.38 -0.55 -14.59
N ILE A 320 1.71 -1.40 -15.55
CA ILE A 320 2.94 -2.20 -15.58
C ILE A 320 3.94 -1.48 -16.48
N VAL A 321 5.01 -0.98 -15.88
CA VAL A 321 6.01 -0.16 -16.58
C VAL A 321 7.28 -0.95 -16.80
N ASP A 322 7.78 -1.00 -18.02
CA ASP A 322 9.14 -1.41 -18.35
C ASP A 322 10.01 -0.14 -18.40
N VAL A 323 10.87 0.03 -17.40
CA VAL A 323 11.65 1.25 -17.23
C VAL A 323 12.82 1.34 -18.23
N ASP A 324 13.36 0.21 -18.70
CA ASP A 324 14.43 0.20 -19.70
C ASP A 324 13.88 0.56 -21.08
N GLN A 325 12.65 0.16 -21.39
CA GLN A 325 11.97 0.56 -22.63
C GLN A 325 11.27 1.94 -22.49
N GLY A 326 11.21 2.50 -21.29
CA GLY A 326 10.59 3.80 -21.04
C GLY A 326 9.07 3.83 -21.33
N LYS A 327 8.36 2.71 -21.13
CA LYS A 327 6.92 2.63 -21.49
C LYS A 327 6.08 1.76 -20.58
N VAL A 328 4.78 2.05 -20.57
CA VAL A 328 3.75 1.18 -20.00
C VAL A 328 3.51 0.00 -20.94
N THR A 329 3.66 -1.22 -20.42
CA THR A 329 3.47 -2.47 -21.18
C THR A 329 2.08 -3.06 -20.99
N ALA A 330 1.37 -2.68 -19.91
CA ALA A 330 -0.03 -3.03 -19.68
C ALA A 330 -0.67 -2.04 -18.71
N ARG A 331 -2.00 -1.90 -18.82
CA ARG A 331 -2.87 -1.26 -17.83
C ARG A 331 -3.96 -2.25 -17.42
N ILE A 332 -4.21 -2.38 -16.14
CA ILE A 332 -5.15 -3.34 -15.58
C ILE A 332 -6.12 -2.60 -14.68
N GLN A 333 -7.40 -2.60 -15.04
CA GLN A 333 -8.47 -2.04 -14.21
C GLN A 333 -8.59 -2.83 -12.91
N THR A 334 -8.47 -2.16 -11.76
CA THR A 334 -8.42 -2.81 -10.45
C THR A 334 -9.65 -2.57 -9.59
N GLY A 335 -10.12 -1.35 -9.52
CA GLY A 335 -11.24 -0.97 -8.68
C GLY A 335 -11.27 0.54 -8.48
N ASP A 336 -12.11 1.02 -7.57
CA ASP A 336 -12.28 2.44 -7.32
C ASP A 336 -11.15 2.99 -6.47
N ARG A 337 -10.37 3.90 -7.03
CA ARG A 337 -9.21 4.58 -6.46
C ARG A 337 -8.15 3.63 -5.88
N PRO A 338 -7.41 2.90 -6.72
CA PRO A 338 -6.25 2.16 -6.27
C PRO A 338 -5.22 3.10 -5.63
N TRP A 339 -4.78 2.74 -4.40
CA TRP A 339 -3.90 3.57 -3.58
C TRP A 339 -2.52 2.95 -3.43
N GLY A 340 -2.44 1.72 -2.94
CA GLY A 340 -1.21 1.00 -2.69
C GLY A 340 -1.07 -0.29 -3.49
N VAL A 341 0.15 -0.74 -3.67
CA VAL A 341 0.48 -2.00 -4.34
C VAL A 341 1.51 -2.79 -3.54
N ALA A 342 1.28 -4.11 -3.42
CA ALA A 342 2.20 -5.03 -2.76
C ALA A 342 2.42 -6.26 -3.64
N LEU A 343 3.70 -6.62 -3.88
CA LEU A 343 4.09 -7.74 -4.72
C LEU A 343 4.32 -8.99 -3.88
N VAL A 344 3.53 -10.02 -4.10
CA VAL A 344 3.72 -11.39 -3.54
C VAL A 344 4.35 -12.26 -4.61
N ARG A 345 5.41 -13.00 -4.24
CA ARG A 345 6.25 -13.83 -5.15
C ARG A 345 5.90 -15.29 -5.08
#